data_6de2f7fb0d1a089939fdcfb2b132f840
#
_entry.id   6de2f7fb0d1a089939fdcfb2b132f840
#
_cell.length_a   1.000
_cell.length_b   1.000
_cell.length_c   1.000
_cell.angle_alpha   90.00
_cell.angle_beta   90.00
_cell.angle_gamma   90.00
#
_symmetry.space_group_name_H-M   'P 1'
#
loop_
_entity.id
_entity.type
_entity.pdbx_description
1 polymer ?
#
loop_
_entity_poly.entity_id
_entity_poly.type
_entity_poly.pdbx_seq_one_letter_code
_entity_poly.pdbx_strand_id
1 'polypeptide(L)'
;MSLLRIREVLPVEGFRLRLTLTDESIVERDIADLLTGPMFETIGKDPLAFRQVKVESGTVVWPNGADLCPDVLIWGGPPPKSSAAPPESLTLKSPALVR
;
A
#
# COMPACT_ATOMS: atom_id res chain seq x y z
N MET A 1 21.29 -8.51 3.08
CA MET A 1 20.11 -8.03 3.80
C MET A 1 19.00 -7.71 2.81
N SER A 2 17.84 -8.25 3.04
CA SER A 2 16.75 -8.06 2.08
C SER A 2 15.88 -6.88 2.52
N LEU A 3 15.29 -6.22 1.52
CA LEU A 3 14.33 -5.16 1.77
C LEU A 3 13.02 -5.77 2.27
N LEU A 4 12.32 -5.00 3.08
CA LEU A 4 10.99 -5.41 3.49
C LEU A 4 10.04 -5.41 2.30
N ARG A 5 9.19 -6.42 2.25
CA ARG A 5 8.16 -6.53 1.24
C ARG A 5 6.86 -6.88 1.95
N ILE A 6 5.77 -6.85 1.21
CA ILE A 6 4.47 -7.16 1.77
C ILE A 6 4.18 -8.64 1.57
N ARG A 7 3.91 -9.33 2.66
CA ARG A 7 3.60 -10.75 2.61
C ARG A 7 2.12 -11.01 2.51
N GLU A 8 1.33 -10.21 3.22
CA GLU A 8 -0.12 -10.33 3.21
C GLU A 8 -0.76 -8.96 3.26
N VAL A 9 -1.95 -8.86 2.70
CA VAL A 9 -2.72 -7.63 2.75
C VAL A 9 -4.15 -7.96 3.10
N LEU A 10 -4.75 -7.14 3.97
CA LEU A 10 -6.13 -7.32 4.38
C LEU A 10 -6.81 -5.95 4.33
N PRO A 11 -7.88 -5.81 3.52
CA PRO A 11 -8.63 -4.55 3.54
C PRO A 11 -9.41 -4.44 4.84
N VAL A 12 -9.36 -3.25 5.43
CA VAL A 12 -10.10 -3.00 6.64
C VAL A 12 -11.00 -1.80 6.39
N GLU A 13 -11.46 -1.18 7.42
CA GLU A 13 -12.44 -0.10 7.32
C GLU A 13 -12.00 1.01 6.36
N GLY A 14 -12.94 1.54 5.57
CA GLY A 14 -12.65 2.63 4.63
C GLY A 14 -11.67 2.18 3.57
N PHE A 15 -10.64 3.00 3.33
CA PHE A 15 -9.59 2.66 2.36
C PHE A 15 -8.29 2.32 3.06
N ARG A 16 -8.38 1.68 4.20
CA ARG A 16 -7.23 1.30 5.00
C ARG A 16 -6.86 -0.15 4.69
N LEU A 17 -5.57 -0.39 4.59
CA LEU A 17 -5.05 -1.75 4.38
C LEU A 17 -4.18 -2.13 5.56
N ARG A 18 -4.35 -3.34 6.04
CA ARG A 18 -3.46 -3.92 7.03
C ARG A 18 -2.44 -4.78 6.30
N LEU A 19 -1.18 -4.49 6.49
CA LEU A 19 -0.10 -5.14 5.76
C LEU A 19 0.74 -5.96 6.73
N THR A 20 0.95 -7.23 6.40
CA THR A 20 1.93 -8.06 7.10
C THR A 20 3.18 -8.08 6.26
N LEU A 21 4.29 -7.69 6.85
CA LEU A 21 5.54 -7.56 6.12
C LEU A 21 6.37 -8.83 6.24
N THR A 22 7.44 -8.89 5.47
CA THR A 22 8.26 -10.10 5.43
C THR A 22 9.01 -10.35 6.73
N ASP A 23 9.16 -9.35 7.59
CA ASP A 23 9.74 -9.54 8.91
C ASP A 23 8.67 -9.81 9.97
N GLU A 24 7.43 -10.05 9.53
CA GLU A 24 6.27 -10.36 10.37
C GLU A 24 5.71 -9.17 11.12
N SER A 25 6.24 -7.99 10.91
CA SER A 25 5.62 -6.80 11.49
C SER A 25 4.32 -6.47 10.74
N ILE A 26 3.42 -5.78 11.42
CA ILE A 26 2.12 -5.43 10.87
C ILE A 26 1.96 -3.92 10.93
N VAL A 27 1.60 -3.32 9.81
CA VAL A 27 1.33 -1.88 9.76
C VAL A 27 0.00 -1.67 9.04
N GLU A 28 -0.66 -0.56 9.35
CA GLU A 28 -1.89 -0.19 8.66
C GLU A 28 -1.65 1.10 7.90
N ARG A 29 -2.21 1.18 6.70
CA ARG A 29 -2.04 2.35 5.84
C ARG A 29 -3.37 2.74 5.24
N ASP A 30 -3.70 4.03 5.31
CA ASP A 30 -4.86 4.58 4.64
C ASP A 30 -4.42 5.04 3.26
N ILE A 31 -4.98 4.43 2.22
CA ILE A 31 -4.55 4.71 0.86
C ILE A 31 -5.53 5.58 0.08
N ALA A 32 -6.46 6.22 0.78
CA ALA A 32 -7.47 7.04 0.09
C ALA A 32 -6.84 8.07 -0.84
N ASP A 33 -5.78 8.74 -0.38
CA ASP A 33 -5.13 9.77 -1.19
C ASP A 33 -4.33 9.21 -2.37
N LEU A 34 -4.14 7.90 -2.41
CA LEU A 34 -3.44 7.27 -3.52
C LEU A 34 -4.39 6.78 -4.60
N LEU A 35 -5.70 6.83 -4.35
CA LEU A 35 -6.70 6.31 -5.29
C LEU A 35 -7.06 7.36 -6.33
N THR A 36 -6.06 7.75 -7.12
CA THR A 36 -6.24 8.75 -8.17
C THR A 36 -5.87 8.14 -9.52
N GLY A 37 -6.40 8.72 -10.59
CA GLY A 37 -6.16 8.22 -11.92
C GLY A 37 -7.17 7.16 -12.31
N PRO A 38 -7.25 6.83 -13.61
CA PRO A 38 -8.34 5.99 -14.12
C PRO A 38 -8.44 4.61 -13.48
N MET A 39 -7.30 3.97 -13.23
CA MET A 39 -7.35 2.62 -12.67
C MET A 39 -7.75 2.62 -11.21
N PHE A 40 -7.29 3.61 -10.46
CA PHE A 40 -7.59 3.67 -9.03
C PHE A 40 -8.94 4.27 -8.74
N GLU A 41 -9.49 5.06 -9.65
CA GLU A 41 -10.83 5.62 -9.46
C GLU A 41 -11.87 4.52 -9.34
N THR A 42 -11.75 3.50 -10.17
CA THR A 42 -12.67 2.36 -10.11
C THR A 42 -12.63 1.70 -8.73
N ILE A 43 -11.43 1.54 -8.19
CA ILE A 43 -11.25 0.93 -6.89
C ILE A 43 -11.85 1.83 -5.79
N GLY A 44 -11.67 3.14 -5.92
CA GLY A 44 -12.17 4.07 -4.92
C GLY A 44 -13.67 4.22 -4.91
N LYS A 45 -14.33 3.94 -6.05
CA LYS A 45 -15.77 4.10 -6.14
C LYS A 45 -16.55 2.84 -5.77
N ASP A 46 -15.89 1.70 -5.78
CA ASP A 46 -16.57 0.42 -5.56
C ASP A 46 -15.91 -0.30 -4.39
N PRO A 47 -16.58 -0.33 -3.22
CA PRO A 47 -15.99 -1.03 -2.06
C PRO A 47 -15.68 -2.49 -2.32
N LEU A 48 -16.46 -3.15 -3.19
CA LEU A 48 -16.16 -4.55 -3.51
C LEU A 48 -14.89 -4.67 -4.33
N ALA A 49 -14.65 -3.71 -5.23
CA ALA A 49 -13.41 -3.70 -6.00
C ALA A 49 -12.20 -3.49 -5.08
N PHE A 50 -12.32 -2.58 -4.14
CA PHE A 50 -11.24 -2.33 -3.19
C PHE A 50 -10.88 -3.60 -2.42
N ARG A 51 -11.87 -4.37 -2.02
CA ARG A 51 -11.65 -5.56 -1.21
C ARG A 51 -11.08 -6.73 -2.00
N GLN A 52 -10.95 -6.61 -3.32
CA GLN A 52 -10.33 -7.66 -4.14
C GLN A 52 -8.80 -7.57 -4.12
N VAL A 53 -8.25 -6.71 -3.30
CA VAL A 53 -6.82 -6.51 -3.21
C VAL A 53 -6.10 -7.79 -2.81
N LYS A 54 -4.90 -7.99 -3.36
CA LYS A 54 -4.08 -9.15 -3.01
C LYS A 54 -2.61 -8.78 -3.14
N VAL A 55 -1.75 -9.68 -2.68
CA VAL A 55 -0.31 -9.51 -2.79
C VAL A 55 0.20 -10.41 -3.91
N GLU A 56 1.03 -9.84 -4.78
CA GLU A 56 1.69 -10.57 -5.85
C GLU A 56 3.14 -10.13 -5.88
N SER A 57 4.06 -11.08 -5.66
CA SER A 57 5.50 -10.79 -5.69
C SER A 57 5.88 -9.63 -4.76
N GLY A 58 5.25 -9.57 -3.60
CA GLY A 58 5.57 -8.53 -2.61
C GLY A 58 4.90 -7.21 -2.86
N THR A 59 4.06 -7.12 -3.89
CA THR A 59 3.40 -5.88 -4.30
C THR A 59 1.89 -6.02 -4.11
N VAL A 60 1.23 -4.95 -3.71
CA VAL A 60 -0.22 -4.93 -3.57
C VAL A 60 -0.85 -4.67 -4.93
N VAL A 61 -1.75 -5.55 -5.36
CA VAL A 61 -2.37 -5.45 -6.69
C VAL A 61 -3.87 -5.69 -6.61
N TRP A 62 -4.56 -5.22 -7.63
CA TRP A 62 -5.99 -5.44 -7.80
C TRP A 62 -6.24 -6.11 -9.14
N PRO A 63 -7.39 -6.80 -9.29
CA PRO A 63 -7.67 -7.53 -10.54
C PRO A 63 -7.69 -6.67 -11.79
N ASN A 64 -7.96 -5.37 -11.68
CA ASN A 64 -7.99 -4.51 -12.85
C ASN A 64 -6.60 -4.07 -13.32
N GLY A 65 -5.53 -4.59 -12.68
CA GLY A 65 -4.17 -4.24 -13.07
C GLY A 65 -3.55 -3.12 -12.26
N ALA A 66 -4.32 -2.46 -11.39
CA ALA A 66 -3.74 -1.43 -10.54
C ALA A 66 -2.81 -2.06 -9.51
N ASP A 67 -1.72 -1.37 -9.17
CA ASP A 67 -0.81 -1.86 -8.15
C ASP A 67 -0.20 -0.69 -7.38
N LEU A 68 0.32 -1.00 -6.19
CA LEU A 68 0.99 -0.02 -5.36
C LEU A 68 2.35 -0.57 -4.95
N CYS A 69 3.37 0.27 -5.13
CA CYS A 69 4.73 -0.11 -4.78
C CYS A 69 4.85 -0.36 -3.28
N PRO A 70 5.48 -1.47 -2.86
CA PRO A 70 5.63 -1.73 -1.43
C PRO A 70 6.45 -0.66 -0.72
N ASP A 71 7.44 -0.06 -1.39
CA ASP A 71 8.22 0.99 -0.75
C ASP A 71 7.36 2.18 -0.36
N VAL A 72 6.42 2.55 -1.21
CA VAL A 72 5.50 3.65 -0.91
C VAL A 72 4.64 3.30 0.29
N LEU A 73 4.12 2.07 0.34
CA LEU A 73 3.23 1.66 1.42
C LEU A 73 3.97 1.50 2.74
N ILE A 74 5.18 0.98 2.71
CA ILE A 74 5.93 0.73 3.93
C ILE A 74 6.62 2.00 4.43
N TRP A 75 7.22 2.76 3.52
CA TRP A 75 8.08 3.88 3.90
C TRP A 75 7.57 5.24 3.46
N GLY A 76 6.56 5.29 2.61
CA GLY A 76 6.08 6.54 2.05
C GLY A 76 6.95 7.06 0.93
N GLY A 77 7.89 6.25 0.44
CA GLY A 77 8.81 6.63 -0.61
C GLY A 77 9.97 5.67 -0.64
N PRO A 78 11.15 6.12 -1.05
CA PRO A 78 12.32 5.22 -1.10
C PRO A 78 12.63 4.66 0.28
N PRO A 79 13.06 3.39 0.36
CA PRO A 79 13.38 2.81 1.66
C PRO A 79 14.66 3.42 2.23
N PRO A 80 14.80 3.42 3.56
CA PRO A 80 16.02 3.93 4.17
C PRO A 80 17.19 3.01 3.90
N LYS A 81 18.38 3.55 3.93
CA LYS A 81 19.58 2.75 3.71
C LYS A 81 19.93 1.90 4.92
N SER A 82 19.43 2.26 6.09
CA SER A 82 19.70 1.50 7.30
C SER A 82 18.52 0.59 7.59
N SER A 83 18.70 -0.32 8.55
CA SER A 83 17.69 -1.31 8.91
C SER A 83 16.66 -0.72 9.87
N ALA A 84 16.11 0.43 9.55
CA ALA A 84 15.11 1.06 10.39
C ALA A 84 13.78 0.31 10.31
N ALA A 85 13.03 0.32 11.40
CA ALA A 85 11.69 -0.24 11.39
C ALA A 85 10.75 0.68 10.63
N PRO A 86 9.72 0.12 9.97
CA PRO A 86 8.74 0.98 9.29
C PRO A 86 7.96 1.80 10.30
N PRO A 87 7.58 3.03 9.93
CA PRO A 87 6.79 3.86 10.84
C PRO A 87 5.41 3.24 11.07
N GLU A 88 4.95 3.30 12.30
CA GLU A 88 3.62 2.80 12.62
C GLU A 88 2.53 3.68 12.07
N SER A 89 2.80 4.97 12.00
CA SER A 89 1.84 5.93 11.48
C SER A 89 2.48 6.68 10.33
N LEU A 90 1.81 6.71 9.21
CA LEU A 90 2.37 7.31 8.00
C LEU A 90 1.24 7.85 7.14
N THR A 91 1.35 9.10 6.73
CA THR A 91 0.40 9.71 5.83
C THR A 91 0.87 9.53 4.40
N LEU A 92 0.07 8.84 3.61
CA LEU A 92 0.39 8.58 2.21
C LEU A 92 -0.33 9.57 1.32
N LYS A 93 0.41 10.17 0.40
CA LYS A 93 -0.17 11.14 -0.52
C LYS A 93 0.26 10.84 -1.93
N SER A 94 -0.60 11.16 -2.88
CA SER A 94 -0.29 10.96 -4.27
C SER A 94 0.82 11.90 -4.71
N PRO A 95 1.86 11.40 -5.37
CA PRO A 95 2.93 12.27 -5.88
C PRO A 95 2.43 13.28 -6.89
N ALA A 96 1.32 13.01 -7.54
CA ALA A 96 0.79 13.93 -8.54
C ALA A 96 0.34 15.24 -7.94
N LEU A 97 0.16 15.30 -6.63
CA LEU A 97 -0.26 16.52 -5.97
C LEU A 97 0.90 17.44 -5.62
N VAL A 98 2.11 16.97 -5.83
CA VAL A 98 3.29 17.76 -5.51
C VAL A 98 3.59 18.67 -6.69
N ARG A 99 3.40 19.90 -6.54
CA ARG A 99 3.66 20.82 -7.65
C ARG A 99 3.76 22.17 -7.22
#